data_1ccd50affd2350bacf3462ccf8cb843a
#
_entry.id   1ccd50affd2350bacf3462ccf8cb843a
#
_cell.length_a   1.000
_cell.length_b   1.000
_cell.length_c   1.000
_cell.angle_alpha   90.00
_cell.angle_beta   90.00
_cell.angle_gamma   90.00
#
_symmetry.space_group_name_H-M   'P 1'
#
loop_
_entity.id
_entity.type
_entity.pdbx_description
1 polymer ?
#
loop_
_entity_poly.entity_id
_entity_poly.type
_entity_poly.pdbx_seq_one_letter_code
_entity_poly.pdbx_strand_id
1 'polypeptide(L)'
;MDSERSLTALEVSELLKINKNTVYELVKRGELPGYKIGKKLRIDEKDVFEYINNQKSSSKNSKNITKSYLKNDVNINSEFKIENDIIISGQDIILDVLARHIEEKTDNIRVLRSNVGSYTSLYDLYNNKISISSSHLWDGDTNEYNTAYVRRLIPGIPCILINLAYRRQGFYVAKGNPHNITTWDDLIKSDISIVNREKGSGTRVLLDEKLRLYNVEGESIKGYNFEQSSHLAVASSIAVGDGDLGIGIEKVAHQVSEIDFVPIQEERYDLIIKKSFLKYPLYKLIIEIIQSKEFKKEIKGLGEYDLRDTGKILAET
;
A
#
# COMPACT_ATOMS: atom_id res chain seq x y z
N MET A 1 -30.65 25.89 11.40
CA MET A 1 -29.62 26.79 11.95
C MET A 1 -29.43 26.40 13.41
N ASP A 2 -28.60 25.42 13.68
CA ASP A 2 -28.21 25.09 15.04
C ASP A 2 -27.24 26.16 15.53
N SER A 3 -27.66 26.94 16.53
CA SER A 3 -26.87 28.00 17.13
C SER A 3 -25.67 27.35 17.86
N GLU A 4 -24.49 27.43 17.29
CA GLU A 4 -23.23 27.02 17.97
C GLU A 4 -23.13 27.85 19.27
N ARG A 5 -23.22 27.17 20.42
CA ARG A 5 -23.14 27.78 21.73
C ARG A 5 -21.72 28.23 22.04
N SER A 6 -21.54 29.52 22.34
CA SER A 6 -20.26 30.10 22.72
C SER A 6 -20.18 30.26 24.24
N LEU A 7 -19.15 29.68 24.85
CA LEU A 7 -18.93 29.63 26.30
C LEU A 7 -17.95 30.71 26.77
N THR A 8 -18.14 31.18 28.00
CA THR A 8 -17.19 32.06 28.69
C THR A 8 -16.05 31.21 29.32
N ALA A 9 -14.93 31.82 29.67
CA ALA A 9 -13.85 31.14 30.38
C ALA A 9 -14.31 30.58 31.76
N LEU A 10 -15.35 31.11 32.35
CA LEU A 10 -15.93 30.58 33.60
C LEU A 10 -16.72 29.31 33.33
N GLU A 11 -17.61 29.30 32.37
CA GLU A 11 -18.40 28.12 31.97
C GLU A 11 -17.49 26.98 31.55
N VAL A 12 -16.42 27.28 30.79
CA VAL A 12 -15.40 26.26 30.40
C VAL A 12 -14.66 25.72 31.61
N SER A 13 -14.32 26.57 32.59
CA SER A 13 -13.63 26.13 33.82
C SER A 13 -14.51 25.20 34.67
N GLU A 14 -15.83 25.44 34.73
CA GLU A 14 -16.80 24.58 35.39
C GLU A 14 -16.96 23.24 34.65
N LEU A 15 -17.04 23.28 33.34
CA LEU A 15 -17.21 22.09 32.47
C LEU A 15 -15.98 21.17 32.51
N LEU A 16 -14.78 21.75 32.51
CA LEU A 16 -13.52 21.03 32.60
C LEU A 16 -13.09 20.70 34.04
N LYS A 17 -13.77 21.27 35.05
CA LYS A 17 -13.41 21.16 36.48
C LYS A 17 -11.98 21.63 36.78
N ILE A 18 -11.54 22.74 36.17
CA ILE A 18 -10.21 23.34 36.32
C ILE A 18 -10.35 24.81 36.72
N ASN A 19 -9.26 25.43 37.17
CA ASN A 19 -9.28 26.86 37.54
C ASN A 19 -9.43 27.74 36.28
N LYS A 20 -10.18 28.84 36.36
CA LYS A 20 -10.38 29.81 35.28
C LYS A 20 -9.04 30.31 34.68
N ASN A 21 -8.01 30.50 35.50
CA ASN A 21 -6.68 30.91 35.03
C ASN A 21 -6.05 29.83 34.11
N THR A 22 -6.30 28.56 34.41
CA THR A 22 -5.84 27.44 33.56
C THR A 22 -6.50 27.47 32.18
N VAL A 23 -7.77 27.87 32.08
CA VAL A 23 -8.44 28.06 30.79
C VAL A 23 -7.75 29.12 29.95
N TYR A 24 -7.38 30.27 30.55
CA TYR A 24 -6.62 31.32 29.87
C TYR A 24 -5.25 30.83 29.38
N GLU A 25 -4.54 30.01 30.20
CA GLU A 25 -3.26 29.45 29.81
C GLU A 25 -3.39 28.43 28.67
N LEU A 26 -4.45 27.60 28.66
CA LEU A 26 -4.73 26.67 27.56
C LEU A 26 -4.98 27.42 26.24
N VAL A 27 -5.75 28.50 26.28
CA VAL A 27 -5.98 29.35 25.09
C VAL A 27 -4.71 30.06 24.66
N LYS A 28 -3.89 30.57 25.61
CA LYS A 28 -2.63 31.25 25.31
C LYS A 28 -1.61 30.32 24.67
N ARG A 29 -1.60 29.02 25.04
CA ARG A 29 -0.72 27.98 24.48
C ARG A 29 -1.26 27.40 23.17
N GLY A 30 -2.46 27.80 22.75
CA GLY A 30 -3.10 27.27 21.53
C GLY A 30 -3.66 25.85 21.69
N GLU A 31 -3.72 25.33 22.91
CA GLU A 31 -4.25 23.99 23.20
C GLU A 31 -5.79 23.97 23.20
N LEU A 32 -6.43 25.12 23.40
CA LEU A 32 -7.87 25.30 23.33
C LEU A 32 -8.17 26.53 22.45
N PRO A 33 -8.84 26.38 21.29
CA PRO A 33 -9.21 27.50 20.44
C PRO A 33 -10.12 28.47 21.15
N GLY A 34 -9.82 29.77 21.06
CA GLY A 34 -10.66 30.81 21.68
C GLY A 34 -10.48 32.15 20.99
N TYR A 35 -11.54 32.95 20.99
CA TYR A 35 -11.58 34.27 20.38
C TYR A 35 -12.12 35.33 21.32
N LYS A 36 -11.88 36.60 21.02
CA LYS A 36 -12.32 37.72 21.86
C LYS A 36 -13.49 38.44 21.21
N ILE A 37 -14.57 38.65 21.99
CA ILE A 37 -15.63 39.59 21.68
C ILE A 37 -15.46 40.76 22.64
N GLY A 38 -14.96 41.88 22.15
CA GLY A 38 -14.56 43.03 22.98
C GLY A 38 -13.46 42.65 23.95
N LYS A 39 -13.68 42.77 25.26
CA LYS A 39 -12.72 42.41 26.32
C LYS A 39 -12.95 41.03 26.90
N LYS A 40 -13.95 40.25 26.41
CA LYS A 40 -14.32 38.93 26.94
C LYS A 40 -13.84 37.81 26.03
N LEU A 41 -13.17 36.79 26.62
CA LEU A 41 -12.82 35.57 25.94
C LEU A 41 -14.06 34.71 25.72
N ARG A 42 -14.19 34.13 24.52
CA ARG A 42 -15.21 33.18 24.11
C ARG A 42 -14.58 31.94 23.51
N ILE A 43 -15.18 30.79 23.75
CA ILE A 43 -14.72 29.48 23.29
C ILE A 43 -15.96 28.72 22.86
N ASP A 44 -15.93 28.13 21.67
CA ASP A 44 -17.07 27.37 21.18
C ASP A 44 -17.16 26.02 21.91
N GLU A 45 -18.38 25.63 22.24
CA GLU A 45 -18.64 24.41 23.03
C GLU A 45 -18.06 23.16 22.35
N LYS A 46 -18.07 23.10 21.03
CA LYS A 46 -17.47 22.02 20.25
C LYS A 46 -15.96 21.90 20.51
N ASP A 47 -15.24 23.00 20.60
CA ASP A 47 -13.78 23.01 20.81
C ASP A 47 -13.42 22.49 22.22
N VAL A 48 -14.28 22.74 23.21
CA VAL A 48 -14.11 22.19 24.55
C VAL A 48 -14.30 20.68 24.57
N PHE A 49 -15.30 20.14 23.86
CA PHE A 49 -15.50 18.70 23.74
C PHE A 49 -14.36 18.01 22.99
N GLU A 50 -13.84 18.64 21.95
CA GLU A 50 -12.70 18.15 21.19
C GLU A 50 -11.45 18.09 22.07
N TYR A 51 -11.17 19.13 22.85
CA TYR A 51 -10.07 19.12 23.84
C TYR A 51 -10.20 17.99 24.84
N ILE A 52 -11.39 17.71 25.39
CA ILE A 52 -11.63 16.59 26.32
C ILE A 52 -11.34 15.24 25.65
N ASN A 53 -11.79 15.05 24.42
CA ASN A 53 -11.57 13.80 23.69
C ASN A 53 -10.09 13.56 23.38
N ASN A 54 -9.34 14.60 23.04
CA ASN A 54 -7.91 14.54 22.82
C ASN A 54 -7.14 14.17 24.09
N GLN A 55 -7.53 14.70 25.25
CA GLN A 55 -6.92 14.35 26.53
C GLN A 55 -7.23 12.90 26.99
N LYS A 56 -8.45 12.39 26.69
CA LYS A 56 -8.79 10.98 26.98
C LYS A 56 -7.98 9.99 26.13
N SER A 57 -7.60 10.38 24.92
CA SER A 57 -6.76 9.58 24.04
C SER A 57 -5.30 9.52 24.51
N SER A 58 -4.80 10.58 25.17
CA SER A 58 -3.42 10.69 25.67
C SER A 58 -3.15 9.84 26.92
N SER A 59 -4.16 9.50 27.73
CA SER A 59 -3.99 8.78 28.99
C SER A 59 -3.86 7.25 28.86
N LYS A 60 -3.94 6.68 27.64
CA LYS A 60 -3.82 5.23 27.37
C LYS A 60 -2.49 4.77 26.79
N ASN A 61 -1.49 5.64 26.61
CA ASN A 61 -0.21 5.27 26.00
C ASN A 61 1.02 5.87 26.66
N SER A 62 1.37 5.39 27.87
CA SER A 62 2.75 5.48 28.36
C SER A 62 3.49 4.17 28.09
N LYS A 63 3.71 3.82 26.82
CA LYS A 63 4.74 2.89 26.30
C LYS A 63 4.63 2.90 24.77
N ASN A 64 5.30 3.84 24.11
CA ASN A 64 5.88 3.72 22.77
C ASN A 64 6.11 5.11 22.17
N ILE A 65 7.22 5.71 22.58
CA ILE A 65 7.79 6.89 21.90
C ILE A 65 8.49 6.36 20.64
N THR A 66 7.78 6.22 19.54
CA THR A 66 8.31 6.21 18.17
C THR A 66 7.21 6.00 17.11
N LYS A 67 6.05 6.70 17.21
CA LYS A 67 5.06 6.74 16.09
C LYS A 67 4.13 7.94 16.22
N SER A 68 4.67 9.16 16.19
CA SER A 68 3.89 10.39 16.39
C SER A 68 3.90 11.37 15.22
N TYR A 69 4.10 10.91 13.98
CA TYR A 69 4.07 11.81 12.82
C TYR A 69 3.05 11.49 11.73
N LEU A 70 2.10 10.58 11.95
CA LEU A 70 1.06 10.29 10.95
C LEU A 70 -0.28 9.98 11.64
N LYS A 71 -0.92 10.98 12.25
CA LYS A 71 -2.36 11.00 12.52
C LYS A 71 -2.91 12.38 12.24
N ASN A 72 -3.00 12.74 10.98
CA ASN A 72 -4.08 13.57 10.53
C ASN A 72 -5.30 12.65 10.39
N ASP A 73 -6.28 12.82 11.27
CA ASP A 73 -7.59 12.20 11.14
C ASP A 73 -8.20 12.67 9.82
N VAL A 74 -8.04 11.86 8.79
CA VAL A 74 -8.78 12.02 7.54
C VAL A 74 -10.22 11.63 7.87
N ASN A 75 -11.07 12.62 7.90
CA ASN A 75 -12.51 12.48 8.04
C ASN A 75 -13.04 11.52 6.95
N ILE A 76 -13.45 10.30 7.34
CA ILE A 76 -13.80 9.17 6.47
C ILE A 76 -15.03 9.46 5.59
N ASN A 77 -15.65 10.62 5.74
CA ASN A 77 -16.79 11.08 4.94
C ASN A 77 -16.46 12.13 3.86
N SER A 78 -15.19 12.42 3.61
CA SER A 78 -14.84 13.19 2.43
C SER A 78 -14.84 12.24 1.23
N GLU A 79 -15.83 12.37 0.35
CA GLU A 79 -15.66 12.00 -1.06
C GLU A 79 -14.26 12.46 -1.47
N PHE A 80 -13.45 11.53 -1.98
CA PHE A 80 -12.11 11.83 -2.46
C PHE A 80 -12.22 13.11 -3.31
N LYS A 81 -11.74 14.24 -2.81
CA LYS A 81 -11.58 15.44 -3.62
C LYS A 81 -10.48 15.13 -4.64
N ILE A 82 -10.91 14.62 -5.79
CA ILE A 82 -10.07 14.39 -6.99
C ILE A 82 -9.67 15.75 -7.59
N GLU A 83 -9.47 16.77 -6.77
CA GLU A 83 -9.22 18.08 -7.37
C GLU A 83 -7.80 18.15 -7.95
N ASN A 84 -6.78 17.49 -7.37
CA ASN A 84 -5.43 17.59 -7.94
C ASN A 84 -4.48 16.41 -7.64
N ASP A 85 -4.84 15.42 -6.82
CA ASP A 85 -3.94 14.33 -6.45
C ASP A 85 -4.56 12.96 -6.72
N ILE A 86 -3.80 12.04 -7.31
CA ILE A 86 -4.14 10.61 -7.38
C ILE A 86 -3.08 9.79 -6.68
N ILE A 87 -3.50 8.71 -6.03
CA ILE A 87 -2.59 7.79 -5.35
C ILE A 87 -2.60 6.46 -6.09
N ILE A 88 -1.44 6.07 -6.62
CA ILE A 88 -1.20 4.76 -7.26
C ILE A 88 -0.39 3.90 -6.31
N SER A 89 -0.92 2.73 -5.95
CA SER A 89 -0.31 1.82 -5.01
C SER A 89 0.34 0.62 -5.68
N GLY A 90 1.52 0.23 -5.19
CA GLY A 90 2.34 -0.90 -5.62
C GLY A 90 3.83 -0.61 -5.57
N GLN A 91 4.65 -1.63 -5.81
CA GLN A 91 6.11 -1.55 -5.58
C GLN A 91 6.96 -1.70 -6.85
N ASP A 92 6.37 -1.74 -8.04
CA ASP A 92 7.11 -1.89 -9.29
C ASP A 92 7.43 -0.54 -9.93
N ILE A 93 8.62 -0.43 -10.55
CA ILE A 93 9.10 0.79 -11.24
C ILE A 93 8.22 1.18 -12.45
N ILE A 94 7.48 0.23 -13.04
CA ILE A 94 6.53 0.51 -14.12
C ILE A 94 5.49 1.56 -13.71
N LEU A 95 5.16 1.61 -12.41
CA LEU A 95 4.22 2.58 -11.86
C LEU A 95 4.83 3.98 -11.71
N ASP A 96 6.16 4.09 -11.56
CA ASP A 96 6.84 5.39 -11.55
C ASP A 96 6.88 5.97 -12.96
N VAL A 97 7.10 5.12 -13.95
CA VAL A 97 6.98 5.51 -15.37
C VAL A 97 5.55 5.95 -15.68
N LEU A 98 4.54 5.19 -15.24
CA LEU A 98 3.13 5.57 -15.42
C LEU A 98 2.82 6.91 -14.75
N ALA A 99 3.27 7.12 -13.52
CA ALA A 99 3.06 8.36 -12.77
C ALA A 99 3.61 9.57 -13.54
N ARG A 100 4.83 9.48 -14.03
CA ARG A 100 5.47 10.54 -14.82
C ARG A 100 4.69 10.83 -16.12
N HIS A 101 4.28 9.80 -16.88
CA HIS A 101 3.48 9.99 -18.10
C HIS A 101 2.11 10.66 -17.82
N ILE A 102 1.50 10.39 -16.65
CA ILE A 102 0.25 11.05 -16.26
C ILE A 102 0.53 12.54 -15.99
N GLU A 103 1.55 12.86 -15.20
CA GLU A 103 1.90 14.24 -14.85
C GLU A 103 2.32 15.06 -16.08
N GLU A 104 3.03 14.46 -17.05
CA GLU A 104 3.40 15.11 -18.32
C GLU A 104 2.22 15.43 -19.23
N LYS A 105 1.11 14.69 -19.11
CA LYS A 105 -0.08 14.83 -19.97
C LYS A 105 -1.25 15.54 -19.30
N THR A 106 -1.04 16.00 -18.05
CA THR A 106 -2.09 16.67 -17.28
C THR A 106 -1.57 17.95 -16.65
N ASP A 107 -2.40 19.00 -16.66
CA ASP A 107 -2.12 20.21 -15.91
C ASP A 107 -2.62 20.04 -14.46
N ASN A 108 -1.76 20.31 -13.49
CA ASN A 108 -2.08 20.35 -12.05
C ASN A 108 -2.50 19.00 -11.41
N ILE A 109 -2.30 17.86 -12.06
CA ILE A 109 -2.44 16.55 -11.42
C ILE A 109 -1.09 16.11 -10.85
N ARG A 110 -1.07 15.75 -9.57
CA ARG A 110 0.08 15.15 -8.91
C ARG A 110 -0.18 13.67 -8.64
N VAL A 111 0.76 12.82 -8.98
CA VAL A 111 0.67 11.38 -8.77
C VAL A 111 1.51 10.97 -7.58
N LEU A 112 0.85 10.57 -6.51
CA LEU A 112 1.49 10.06 -5.30
C LEU A 112 1.64 8.53 -5.39
N ARG A 113 2.76 8.00 -4.91
CA ARG A 113 3.02 6.56 -4.87
C ARG A 113 2.88 6.02 -3.45
N SER A 114 2.12 4.93 -3.30
CA SER A 114 1.99 4.16 -2.06
C SER A 114 2.67 2.80 -2.23
N ASN A 115 3.81 2.59 -1.55
CA ASN A 115 4.64 1.39 -1.69
C ASN A 115 4.20 0.29 -0.72
N VAL A 116 2.99 -0.26 -0.92
CA VAL A 116 2.45 -1.38 -0.13
C VAL A 116 2.22 -2.61 -1.00
N GLY A 117 2.14 -3.79 -0.37
CA GLY A 117 1.89 -5.06 -1.05
C GLY A 117 0.50 -5.15 -1.66
N SER A 118 0.30 -6.08 -2.60
CA SER A 118 -0.91 -6.22 -3.42
C SER A 118 -2.19 -6.39 -2.60
N TYR A 119 -2.16 -7.20 -1.52
CA TYR A 119 -3.32 -7.43 -0.67
C TYR A 119 -3.74 -6.17 0.08
N THR A 120 -2.76 -5.48 0.70
CA THR A 120 -2.97 -4.21 1.39
C THR A 120 -3.44 -3.13 0.41
N SER A 121 -2.90 -3.12 -0.81
CA SER A 121 -3.31 -2.19 -1.87
C SER A 121 -4.78 -2.36 -2.26
N LEU A 122 -5.29 -3.60 -2.41
CA LEU A 122 -6.70 -3.85 -2.69
C LEU A 122 -7.60 -3.44 -1.52
N TYR A 123 -7.18 -3.71 -0.28
CA TYR A 123 -7.88 -3.25 0.92
C TYR A 123 -7.96 -1.71 1.00
N ASP A 124 -6.87 -1.02 0.70
CA ASP A 124 -6.83 0.45 0.67
C ASP A 124 -7.66 1.03 -0.47
N LEU A 125 -7.72 0.34 -1.63
CA LEU A 125 -8.64 0.71 -2.72
C LEU A 125 -10.10 0.56 -2.30
N TYR A 126 -10.47 -0.53 -1.62
CA TYR A 126 -11.81 -0.72 -1.08
C TYR A 126 -12.22 0.42 -0.15
N ASN A 127 -11.33 0.82 0.75
CA ASN A 127 -11.55 1.87 1.76
C ASN A 127 -11.36 3.30 1.22
N ASN A 128 -11.23 3.51 -0.10
CA ASN A 128 -11.00 4.81 -0.73
C ASN A 128 -9.75 5.58 -0.22
N LYS A 129 -8.73 4.89 0.27
CA LYS A 129 -7.47 5.51 0.68
C LYS A 129 -6.52 5.74 -0.48
N ILE A 130 -6.71 5.02 -1.58
CA ILE A 130 -5.96 5.14 -2.83
C ILE A 130 -6.92 5.22 -4.02
N SER A 131 -6.43 5.76 -5.12
CA SER A 131 -7.20 5.92 -6.36
C SER A 131 -7.11 4.69 -7.27
N ILE A 132 -5.94 4.07 -7.32
CA ILE A 132 -5.59 2.97 -8.21
C ILE A 132 -4.70 1.98 -7.46
N SER A 133 -5.03 0.70 -7.55
CA SER A 133 -4.22 -0.40 -7.01
C SER A 133 -3.47 -1.12 -8.13
N SER A 134 -2.28 -1.60 -7.87
CA SER A 134 -1.66 -2.65 -8.67
C SER A 134 -1.60 -3.95 -7.90
N SER A 135 -1.69 -5.08 -8.59
CA SER A 135 -1.76 -6.39 -7.94
C SER A 135 -1.16 -7.49 -8.80
N HIS A 136 -0.65 -8.53 -8.12
CA HIS A 136 -0.17 -9.78 -8.69
C HIS A 136 -0.46 -10.95 -7.73
N LEU A 137 -1.68 -11.03 -7.21
CA LEU A 137 -2.12 -12.07 -6.27
C LEU A 137 -2.48 -13.34 -7.05
N TRP A 138 -1.71 -14.39 -6.84
CA TRP A 138 -1.96 -15.70 -7.45
C TRP A 138 -2.97 -16.50 -6.62
N ASP A 139 -3.99 -17.06 -7.28
CA ASP A 139 -4.99 -17.94 -6.69
C ASP A 139 -4.63 -19.39 -7.04
N GLY A 140 -4.28 -20.18 -6.05
CA GLY A 140 -3.84 -21.57 -6.21
C GLY A 140 -4.94 -22.53 -6.67
N ASP A 141 -6.21 -22.20 -6.45
CA ASP A 141 -7.34 -23.05 -6.84
C ASP A 141 -7.69 -22.88 -8.33
N THR A 142 -7.56 -21.67 -8.87
CA THR A 142 -7.87 -21.38 -10.28
C THR A 142 -6.64 -21.30 -11.17
N ASN A 143 -5.45 -21.22 -10.58
CA ASN A 143 -4.18 -20.92 -11.25
C ASN A 143 -4.20 -19.58 -12.01
N GLU A 144 -5.00 -18.62 -11.54
CA GLU A 144 -5.12 -17.29 -12.13
C GLU A 144 -4.64 -16.20 -11.19
N TYR A 145 -4.45 -15.00 -11.75
CA TYR A 145 -4.03 -13.83 -11.00
C TYR A 145 -5.18 -12.85 -10.78
N ASN A 146 -5.23 -12.24 -9.61
CA ASN A 146 -5.96 -11.06 -9.22
C ASN A 146 -7.49 -11.19 -9.16
N THR A 147 -8.16 -11.78 -10.14
CA THR A 147 -9.63 -11.71 -10.31
C THR A 147 -10.39 -12.22 -9.08
N ALA A 148 -9.98 -13.37 -8.52
CA ALA A 148 -10.62 -13.97 -7.35
C ALA A 148 -10.44 -13.07 -6.11
N TYR A 149 -9.26 -12.50 -5.94
CA TYR A 149 -8.95 -11.60 -4.82
C TYR A 149 -9.70 -10.28 -4.93
N VAL A 150 -9.78 -9.67 -6.12
CA VAL A 150 -10.54 -8.42 -6.32
C VAL A 150 -12.00 -8.64 -5.96
N ARG A 151 -12.63 -9.73 -6.40
CA ARG A 151 -14.02 -10.05 -6.04
C ARG A 151 -14.25 -10.22 -4.55
N ARG A 152 -13.29 -10.85 -3.84
CA ARG A 152 -13.40 -11.12 -2.40
C ARG A 152 -13.06 -9.91 -1.53
N LEU A 153 -12.05 -9.12 -1.91
CA LEU A 153 -11.54 -8.00 -1.10
C LEU A 153 -12.24 -6.67 -1.41
N ILE A 154 -12.88 -6.56 -2.59
CA ILE A 154 -13.63 -5.36 -3.01
C ILE A 154 -15.09 -5.75 -3.33
N PRO A 155 -15.83 -6.35 -2.38
CA PRO A 155 -17.16 -6.85 -2.66
C PRO A 155 -18.13 -5.70 -2.97
N GLY A 156 -18.98 -5.90 -3.99
CA GLY A 156 -20.02 -4.95 -4.38
C GLY A 156 -19.52 -3.69 -5.10
N ILE A 157 -18.24 -3.56 -5.36
CA ILE A 157 -17.67 -2.44 -6.12
C ILE A 157 -17.11 -2.97 -7.45
N PRO A 158 -17.76 -2.72 -8.59
CA PRO A 158 -17.26 -3.14 -9.89
C PRO A 158 -15.90 -2.52 -10.21
N CYS A 159 -14.95 -3.35 -10.63
CA CYS A 159 -13.61 -2.95 -11.03
C CYS A 159 -13.27 -3.45 -12.43
N ILE A 160 -12.31 -2.80 -13.09
CA ILE A 160 -11.60 -3.31 -14.25
C ILE A 160 -10.17 -3.68 -13.86
N LEU A 161 -9.65 -4.75 -14.45
CA LEU A 161 -8.29 -5.21 -14.30
C LEU A 161 -7.58 -5.02 -15.65
N ILE A 162 -6.58 -4.13 -15.68
CA ILE A 162 -5.83 -3.77 -16.89
C ILE A 162 -4.43 -4.34 -16.76
N ASN A 163 -4.00 -5.17 -17.69
CA ASN A 163 -2.65 -5.70 -17.68
C ASN A 163 -1.60 -4.60 -17.85
N LEU A 164 -0.62 -4.56 -16.96
CA LEU A 164 0.58 -3.73 -17.07
C LEU A 164 1.71 -4.48 -17.75
N ALA A 165 2.00 -5.71 -17.29
CA ALA A 165 3.03 -6.57 -17.86
C ALA A 165 2.89 -8.00 -17.31
N TYR A 166 3.57 -8.95 -17.95
CA TYR A 166 3.96 -10.20 -17.33
C TYR A 166 5.43 -10.12 -16.92
N ARG A 167 5.76 -10.75 -15.77
CA ARG A 167 7.11 -10.78 -15.20
C ARG A 167 7.48 -12.22 -14.85
N ARG A 168 8.76 -12.55 -14.90
CA ARG A 168 9.23 -13.82 -14.36
C ARG A 168 9.42 -13.70 -12.84
N GLN A 169 8.82 -14.63 -12.10
CA GLN A 169 8.97 -14.77 -10.67
C GLN A 169 9.78 -16.04 -10.39
N GLY A 170 10.65 -15.99 -9.39
CA GLY A 170 11.58 -17.07 -9.13
C GLY A 170 12.23 -17.01 -7.76
N PHE A 171 13.10 -17.97 -7.52
CA PHE A 171 13.90 -18.02 -6.32
C PHE A 171 15.18 -17.19 -6.48
N TYR A 172 15.50 -16.44 -5.45
CA TYR A 172 16.82 -15.87 -5.22
C TYR A 172 17.61 -16.85 -4.38
N VAL A 173 18.76 -17.25 -4.87
CA VAL A 173 19.69 -18.16 -4.19
C VAL A 173 21.08 -17.54 -4.18
N ALA A 174 21.93 -17.93 -3.24
CA ALA A 174 23.32 -17.48 -3.23
C ALA A 174 24.02 -17.86 -4.56
N LYS A 175 25.04 -17.10 -4.94
CA LYS A 175 25.80 -17.31 -6.17
C LYS A 175 26.30 -18.75 -6.29
N GLY A 176 26.06 -19.36 -7.44
CA GLY A 176 26.39 -20.78 -7.68
C GLY A 176 25.36 -21.77 -7.16
N ASN A 177 24.24 -21.29 -6.55
CA ASN A 177 23.16 -22.12 -6.03
C ASN A 177 23.66 -23.33 -5.20
N PRO A 178 24.33 -23.12 -4.07
CA PRO A 178 25.01 -24.18 -3.33
C PRO A 178 24.09 -25.29 -2.82
N HIS A 179 22.81 -25.02 -2.66
CA HIS A 179 21.80 -25.99 -2.22
C HIS A 179 21.06 -26.68 -3.37
N ASN A 180 21.41 -26.39 -4.64
CA ASN A 180 20.76 -26.90 -5.85
C ASN A 180 19.24 -26.74 -5.84
N ILE A 181 18.75 -25.56 -5.41
CA ILE A 181 17.33 -25.23 -5.34
C ILE A 181 16.82 -24.97 -6.75
N THR A 182 15.80 -25.71 -7.20
CA THR A 182 15.25 -25.61 -8.56
C THR A 182 13.73 -25.62 -8.62
N THR A 183 13.08 -26.16 -7.57
CA THR A 183 11.63 -26.37 -7.52
C THR A 183 11.04 -25.98 -6.16
N TRP A 184 9.72 -25.93 -6.07
CA TRP A 184 9.03 -25.74 -4.80
C TRP A 184 9.29 -26.85 -3.78
N ASP A 185 9.54 -28.09 -4.26
CA ASP A 185 9.86 -29.24 -3.37
C ASP A 185 11.16 -29.01 -2.60
N ASP A 186 12.10 -28.26 -3.18
CA ASP A 186 13.38 -27.94 -2.52
C ASP A 186 13.19 -26.98 -1.35
N LEU A 187 12.17 -26.12 -1.40
CA LEU A 187 11.83 -25.18 -0.31
C LEU A 187 11.32 -25.90 0.94
N ILE A 188 10.71 -27.08 0.79
CA ILE A 188 10.12 -27.85 1.90
C ILE A 188 11.19 -28.64 2.67
N LYS A 189 12.41 -28.72 2.18
CA LYS A 189 13.52 -29.40 2.86
C LYS A 189 13.86 -28.70 4.18
N SER A 190 14.04 -29.47 5.23
CA SER A 190 14.19 -28.97 6.61
C SER A 190 15.44 -28.13 6.87
N ASP A 191 16.44 -28.23 6.01
CA ASP A 191 17.74 -27.53 6.12
C ASP A 191 17.77 -26.20 5.37
N ILE A 192 16.78 -25.91 4.50
CA ILE A 192 16.67 -24.64 3.77
C ILE A 192 15.98 -23.58 4.63
N SER A 193 16.64 -22.42 4.78
CA SER A 193 16.07 -21.25 5.44
C SER A 193 15.63 -20.21 4.40
N ILE A 194 14.43 -19.65 4.58
CA ILE A 194 13.92 -18.62 3.66
C ILE A 194 14.03 -17.22 4.25
N VAL A 195 14.22 -16.24 3.35
CA VAL A 195 13.95 -14.82 3.61
C VAL A 195 12.64 -14.47 2.93
N ASN A 196 11.63 -14.17 3.73
CA ASN A 196 10.28 -13.99 3.24
C ASN A 196 9.97 -12.52 2.94
N ARG A 197 8.87 -12.28 2.27
CA ARG A 197 8.27 -10.97 2.13
C ARG A 197 7.26 -10.73 3.27
N GLU A 198 7.00 -9.46 3.53
CA GLU A 198 6.00 -9.01 4.49
C GLU A 198 4.60 -9.55 4.15
N LYS A 199 3.77 -9.76 5.18
CA LYS A 199 2.37 -10.16 5.02
C LYS A 199 1.61 -9.14 4.17
N GLY A 200 0.84 -9.64 3.19
CA GLY A 200 0.08 -8.80 2.26
C GLY A 200 0.82 -8.43 0.97
N SER A 201 2.10 -8.80 0.81
CA SER A 201 2.77 -8.76 -0.50
C SER A 201 2.27 -9.89 -1.39
N GLY A 202 2.22 -9.68 -2.72
CA GLY A 202 1.79 -10.72 -3.66
C GLY A 202 2.71 -11.95 -3.65
N THR A 203 4.00 -11.76 -3.44
CA THR A 203 4.98 -12.85 -3.30
C THR A 203 4.76 -13.67 -2.04
N ARG A 204 4.40 -13.03 -0.91
CA ARG A 204 4.04 -13.76 0.31
C ARG A 204 2.77 -14.58 0.10
N VAL A 205 1.77 -14.02 -0.55
CA VAL A 205 0.53 -14.75 -0.89
C VAL A 205 0.84 -15.94 -1.80
N LEU A 206 1.73 -15.78 -2.80
CA LEU A 206 2.16 -16.89 -3.64
C LEU A 206 2.78 -18.01 -2.80
N LEU A 207 3.72 -17.68 -1.89
CA LEU A 207 4.32 -18.68 -1.01
C LEU A 207 3.26 -19.38 -0.16
N ASP A 208 2.39 -18.64 0.51
CA ASP A 208 1.37 -19.18 1.39
C ASP A 208 0.38 -20.09 0.63
N GLU A 209 -0.03 -19.71 -0.59
CA GLU A 209 -0.86 -20.53 -1.48
C GLU A 209 -0.13 -21.81 -1.94
N LYS A 210 1.15 -21.73 -2.28
CA LYS A 210 1.95 -22.91 -2.62
C LYS A 210 2.08 -23.86 -1.43
N LEU A 211 2.40 -23.36 -0.23
CA LEU A 211 2.46 -24.17 0.98
C LEU A 211 1.10 -24.83 1.28
N ARG A 212 -0.01 -24.11 1.12
CA ARG A 212 -1.37 -24.67 1.26
C ARG A 212 -1.59 -25.84 0.29
N LEU A 213 -1.21 -25.70 -0.97
CA LEU A 213 -1.36 -26.78 -1.97
C LEU A 213 -0.48 -28.00 -1.66
N TYR A 214 0.67 -27.80 -1.03
CA TYR A 214 1.54 -28.87 -0.56
C TYR A 214 1.13 -29.45 0.80
N ASN A 215 0.07 -28.92 1.45
CA ASN A 215 -0.34 -29.25 2.82
C ASN A 215 0.79 -29.06 3.84
N VAL A 216 1.58 -27.99 3.68
CA VAL A 216 2.69 -27.63 4.56
C VAL A 216 2.32 -26.40 5.37
N GLU A 217 2.48 -26.48 6.68
CA GLU A 217 2.32 -25.36 7.60
C GLU A 217 3.47 -24.36 7.41
N GLY A 218 3.18 -23.08 7.19
CA GLY A 218 4.21 -22.06 6.98
C GLY A 218 5.20 -21.98 8.15
N GLU A 219 4.72 -22.11 9.38
CA GLU A 219 5.57 -22.11 10.59
C GLU A 219 6.62 -23.25 10.62
N SER A 220 6.41 -24.33 9.85
CA SER A 220 7.39 -25.41 9.74
C SER A 220 8.58 -25.08 8.85
N ILE A 221 8.49 -24.01 8.05
CA ILE A 221 9.57 -23.57 7.16
C ILE A 221 10.53 -22.66 7.95
N LYS A 222 11.79 -23.04 7.99
CA LYS A 222 12.83 -22.24 8.66
C LYS A 222 12.94 -20.86 8.02
N GLY A 223 12.85 -19.79 8.81
CA GLY A 223 12.89 -18.41 8.33
C GLY A 223 11.55 -17.84 7.84
N TYR A 224 10.44 -18.59 7.91
CA TYR A 224 9.11 -18.15 7.43
C TYR A 224 8.67 -16.80 8.00
N ASN A 225 9.01 -16.49 9.24
CA ASN A 225 8.71 -15.23 9.92
C ASN A 225 9.84 -14.19 9.79
N PHE A 226 10.91 -14.47 9.07
CA PHE A 226 11.95 -13.50 8.76
C PHE A 226 11.55 -12.69 7.52
N GLU A 227 10.95 -11.53 7.74
CA GLU A 227 10.29 -10.72 6.72
C GLU A 227 11.12 -9.52 6.27
N GLN A 228 11.11 -9.26 4.96
CA GLN A 228 11.69 -8.09 4.30
C GLN A 228 10.62 -7.33 3.52
N SER A 229 10.70 -6.00 3.47
CA SER A 229 9.67 -5.11 2.93
C SER A 229 9.75 -4.85 1.42
N SER A 230 10.76 -5.42 0.71
CA SER A 230 10.91 -5.27 -0.74
C SER A 230 11.64 -6.45 -1.36
N HIS A 231 11.48 -6.66 -2.67
CA HIS A 231 12.25 -7.66 -3.41
C HIS A 231 13.76 -7.44 -3.30
N LEU A 232 14.19 -6.15 -3.34
CA LEU A 232 15.60 -5.82 -3.23
C LEU A 232 16.16 -6.15 -1.84
N ALA A 233 15.39 -5.93 -0.78
CA ALA A 233 15.80 -6.27 0.58
C ALA A 233 15.92 -7.81 0.75
N VAL A 234 14.98 -8.60 0.17
CA VAL A 234 15.10 -10.06 0.13
C VAL A 234 16.37 -10.48 -0.61
N ALA A 235 16.60 -9.95 -1.82
CA ALA A 235 17.78 -10.27 -2.62
C ALA A 235 19.08 -9.91 -1.89
N SER A 236 19.11 -8.76 -1.22
CA SER A 236 20.27 -8.34 -0.40
C SER A 236 20.51 -9.27 0.79
N SER A 237 19.44 -9.70 1.50
CA SER A 237 19.59 -10.66 2.61
C SER A 237 20.15 -12.01 2.15
N ILE A 238 19.72 -12.50 0.98
CA ILE A 238 20.31 -13.73 0.40
C ILE A 238 21.78 -13.53 0.03
N ALA A 239 22.11 -12.37 -0.56
CA ALA A 239 23.49 -12.04 -0.95
C ALA A 239 24.48 -12.02 0.23
N VAL A 240 24.02 -11.64 1.43
CA VAL A 240 24.86 -11.59 2.63
C VAL A 240 24.76 -12.87 3.49
N GLY A 241 23.94 -13.85 3.10
CA GLY A 241 23.84 -15.14 3.77
C GLY A 241 22.87 -15.17 4.96
N ASP A 242 21.91 -14.24 5.06
CA ASP A 242 20.89 -14.26 6.11
C ASP A 242 19.86 -15.40 5.92
N GLY A 243 19.82 -16.01 4.74
CA GLY A 243 19.00 -17.16 4.38
C GLY A 243 19.46 -17.80 3.07
N ASP A 244 18.96 -18.98 2.78
CA ASP A 244 19.36 -19.79 1.63
C ASP A 244 18.51 -19.51 0.39
N LEU A 245 17.25 -19.07 0.60
CA LEU A 245 16.26 -18.86 -0.45
C LEU A 245 15.40 -17.63 -0.17
N GLY A 246 15.16 -16.83 -1.20
CA GLY A 246 14.15 -15.78 -1.24
C GLY A 246 13.28 -15.93 -2.47
N ILE A 247 12.10 -15.26 -2.50
CA ILE A 247 11.24 -15.26 -3.67
C ILE A 247 11.08 -13.82 -4.19
N GLY A 248 11.22 -13.65 -5.50
CA GLY A 248 11.03 -12.34 -6.11
C GLY A 248 11.04 -12.35 -7.62
N ILE A 249 11.15 -11.16 -8.21
CA ILE A 249 11.10 -10.96 -9.66
C ILE A 249 12.52 -10.94 -10.25
N GLU A 250 12.66 -11.47 -11.47
CA GLU A 250 13.94 -11.55 -12.20
C GLU A 250 14.64 -10.19 -12.33
N LYS A 251 13.89 -9.13 -12.61
CA LYS A 251 14.42 -7.78 -12.76
C LYS A 251 15.23 -7.30 -11.54
N VAL A 252 14.81 -7.67 -10.34
CA VAL A 252 15.54 -7.31 -9.11
C VAL A 252 16.76 -8.21 -8.91
N ALA A 253 16.67 -9.48 -9.27
CA ALA A 253 17.83 -10.38 -9.19
C ALA A 253 19.05 -9.85 -9.97
N HIS A 254 18.82 -9.27 -11.15
CA HIS A 254 19.87 -8.69 -11.98
C HIS A 254 20.54 -7.44 -11.39
N GLN A 255 19.99 -6.87 -10.30
CA GLN A 255 20.60 -5.73 -9.60
C GLN A 255 21.57 -6.14 -8.49
N VAL A 256 21.60 -7.43 -8.13
CA VAL A 256 22.42 -7.95 -7.04
C VAL A 256 23.33 -9.06 -7.57
N SER A 257 24.64 -8.79 -7.65
CA SER A 257 25.62 -9.65 -8.31
C SER A 257 25.85 -10.99 -7.59
N GLU A 258 25.65 -11.02 -6.26
CA GLU A 258 25.98 -12.16 -5.39
C GLU A 258 24.84 -13.18 -5.26
N ILE A 259 23.81 -13.06 -6.10
CA ILE A 259 22.75 -14.06 -6.18
C ILE A 259 22.57 -14.60 -7.59
N ASP A 260 21.99 -15.81 -7.67
CA ASP A 260 21.47 -16.36 -8.91
C ASP A 260 19.94 -16.41 -8.85
N PHE A 261 19.31 -16.34 -10.04
CA PHE A 261 17.86 -16.39 -10.19
C PHE A 261 17.43 -17.74 -10.79
N VAL A 262 16.53 -18.42 -10.09
CA VAL A 262 15.91 -19.66 -10.56
C VAL A 262 14.46 -19.39 -10.91
N PRO A 263 14.07 -19.31 -12.19
CA PRO A 263 12.69 -18.99 -12.60
C PRO A 263 11.73 -20.12 -12.21
N ILE A 264 10.56 -19.76 -11.65
CA ILE A 264 9.54 -20.72 -11.20
C ILE A 264 8.19 -20.56 -11.87
N GLN A 265 7.78 -19.34 -12.17
CA GLN A 265 6.53 -19.09 -12.88
C GLN A 265 6.47 -17.68 -13.51
N GLU A 266 5.55 -17.52 -14.44
CA GLU A 266 5.17 -16.21 -14.95
C GLU A 266 4.11 -15.59 -14.05
N GLU A 267 4.25 -14.32 -13.75
CA GLU A 267 3.33 -13.56 -12.91
C GLU A 267 2.63 -12.49 -13.75
N ARG A 268 1.31 -12.39 -13.61
CA ARG A 268 0.51 -11.33 -14.23
C ARG A 268 0.40 -10.13 -13.29
N TYR A 269 0.87 -8.98 -13.73
CA TYR A 269 0.83 -7.72 -13.00
C TYR A 269 -0.22 -6.80 -13.60
N ASP A 270 -1.28 -6.51 -12.85
CA ASP A 270 -2.43 -5.75 -13.30
C ASP A 270 -2.61 -4.46 -12.50
N LEU A 271 -3.19 -3.45 -13.15
CA LEU A 271 -3.73 -2.26 -12.54
C LEU A 271 -5.23 -2.45 -12.31
N ILE A 272 -5.71 -2.11 -11.12
CA ILE A 272 -7.11 -2.25 -10.72
C ILE A 272 -7.72 -0.87 -10.50
N ILE A 273 -8.80 -0.58 -11.24
CA ILE A 273 -9.53 0.69 -11.23
C ILE A 273 -11.01 0.41 -10.98
N LYS A 274 -11.64 1.15 -10.07
CA LYS A 274 -13.10 1.10 -9.87
C LYS A 274 -13.82 1.61 -11.13
N LYS A 275 -14.82 0.88 -11.63
CA LYS A 275 -15.59 1.31 -12.80
C LYS A 275 -16.25 2.68 -12.63
N SER A 276 -16.65 3.03 -11.41
CA SER A 276 -17.21 4.34 -11.11
C SER A 276 -16.26 5.51 -11.42
N PHE A 277 -14.95 5.26 -11.46
CA PHE A 277 -13.95 6.28 -11.79
C PHE A 277 -13.82 6.53 -13.29
N LEU A 278 -14.25 5.60 -14.14
CA LEU A 278 -14.17 5.75 -15.61
C LEU A 278 -15.04 6.88 -16.17
N LYS A 279 -15.96 7.43 -15.38
CA LYS A 279 -16.69 8.64 -15.73
C LYS A 279 -15.81 9.90 -15.79
N TYR A 280 -14.66 9.89 -15.11
CA TYR A 280 -13.72 11.01 -15.08
C TYR A 280 -12.70 10.91 -16.21
N PRO A 281 -12.45 11.99 -16.98
CA PRO A 281 -11.52 11.99 -18.11
C PRO A 281 -10.11 11.50 -17.76
N LEU A 282 -9.64 11.80 -16.55
CA LEU A 282 -8.32 11.39 -16.06
C LEU A 282 -8.11 9.87 -16.11
N TYR A 283 -9.08 9.07 -15.70
CA TYR A 283 -8.92 7.61 -15.70
C TYR A 283 -8.96 7.01 -17.10
N LYS A 284 -9.67 7.64 -18.04
CA LYS A 284 -9.61 7.27 -19.47
C LYS A 284 -8.23 7.58 -20.06
N LEU A 285 -7.69 8.76 -19.74
CA LEU A 285 -6.33 9.15 -20.14
C LEU A 285 -5.28 8.17 -19.61
N ILE A 286 -5.41 7.71 -18.35
CA ILE A 286 -4.50 6.70 -17.77
C ILE A 286 -4.52 5.40 -18.59
N ILE A 287 -5.70 4.93 -19.01
CA ILE A 287 -5.82 3.75 -19.86
C ILE A 287 -5.17 4.00 -21.23
N GLU A 288 -5.41 5.15 -21.84
CA GLU A 288 -4.78 5.54 -23.12
C GLU A 288 -3.25 5.60 -22.99
N ILE A 289 -2.72 6.12 -21.87
CA ILE A 289 -1.27 6.13 -21.61
C ILE A 289 -0.72 4.71 -21.60
N ILE A 290 -1.32 3.79 -20.85
CA ILE A 290 -0.86 2.39 -20.75
C ILE A 290 -0.91 1.70 -22.13
N GLN A 291 -1.88 2.06 -22.97
CA GLN A 291 -2.04 1.53 -24.32
C GLN A 291 -1.07 2.15 -25.33
N SER A 292 -0.49 3.32 -25.03
CA SER A 292 0.33 4.09 -25.96
C SER A 292 1.63 3.37 -26.36
N LYS A 293 2.13 3.70 -27.54
CA LYS A 293 3.40 3.16 -28.04
C LYS A 293 4.59 3.70 -27.23
N GLU A 294 4.50 4.93 -26.76
CA GLU A 294 5.51 5.62 -25.99
C GLU A 294 5.73 4.92 -24.65
N PHE A 295 4.66 4.70 -23.89
CA PHE A 295 4.70 3.96 -22.63
C PHE A 295 5.27 2.55 -22.83
N LYS A 296 4.72 1.78 -23.79
CA LYS A 296 5.19 0.42 -24.07
C LYS A 296 6.67 0.38 -24.50
N LYS A 297 7.11 1.35 -25.30
CA LYS A 297 8.52 1.45 -25.72
C LYS A 297 9.44 1.69 -24.52
N GLU A 298 9.04 2.54 -23.60
CA GLU A 298 9.82 2.84 -22.43
C GLU A 298 9.91 1.63 -21.49
N ILE A 299 8.77 0.97 -21.21
CA ILE A 299 8.77 -0.24 -20.37
C ILE A 299 9.60 -1.36 -21.01
N LYS A 300 9.53 -1.52 -22.33
CA LYS A 300 10.38 -2.48 -23.05
C LYS A 300 11.87 -2.17 -22.86
N GLY A 301 12.23 -0.88 -22.84
CA GLY A 301 13.61 -0.43 -22.58
C GLY A 301 14.13 -0.73 -21.19
N LEU A 302 13.24 -0.90 -20.21
CA LEU A 302 13.61 -1.31 -18.85
C LEU A 302 14.03 -2.79 -18.78
N GLY A 303 13.64 -3.63 -19.75
CA GLY A 303 13.90 -5.07 -19.77
C GLY A 303 13.04 -5.88 -18.79
N GLU A 304 13.03 -7.20 -18.94
CA GLU A 304 12.39 -8.18 -18.04
C GLU A 304 10.85 -8.05 -17.90
N TYR A 305 10.19 -7.36 -18.84
CA TYR A 305 8.74 -7.27 -18.94
C TYR A 305 8.24 -7.81 -20.27
N ASP A 306 7.27 -8.73 -20.21
CA ASP A 306 6.51 -9.15 -21.39
C ASP A 306 5.24 -8.28 -21.49
N LEU A 307 5.11 -7.57 -22.62
CA LEU A 307 4.09 -6.55 -22.85
C LEU A 307 2.98 -7.03 -23.80
N ARG A 308 2.83 -8.34 -24.02
CA ARG A 308 1.87 -8.92 -25.00
C ARG A 308 0.42 -8.48 -24.80
N ASP A 309 0.03 -8.22 -23.54
CA ASP A 309 -1.34 -7.79 -23.19
C ASP A 309 -1.39 -6.41 -22.52
N THR A 310 -0.28 -5.67 -22.49
CA THR A 310 -0.22 -4.35 -21.84
C THR A 310 -1.31 -3.41 -22.36
N GLY A 311 -2.12 -2.90 -21.44
CA GLY A 311 -3.24 -2.00 -21.71
C GLY A 311 -4.55 -2.71 -22.10
N LYS A 312 -4.58 -4.06 -22.12
CA LYS A 312 -5.84 -4.81 -22.29
C LYS A 312 -6.57 -4.94 -20.96
N ILE A 313 -7.89 -4.80 -20.98
CA ILE A 313 -8.74 -5.16 -19.84
C ILE A 313 -8.90 -6.69 -19.88
N LEU A 314 -8.29 -7.38 -18.92
CA LEU A 314 -8.30 -8.84 -18.86
C LEU A 314 -9.46 -9.40 -18.05
N ALA A 315 -10.02 -8.62 -17.14
CA ALA A 315 -11.17 -9.03 -16.34
C ALA A 315 -11.98 -7.81 -15.87
N GLU A 316 -13.23 -8.09 -15.56
CA GLU A 316 -14.16 -7.18 -14.88
C GLU A 316 -14.84 -7.92 -13.73
N THR A 317 -15.04 -7.22 -12.60
CA THR A 317 -15.63 -7.83 -11.40
C THR A 317 -16.90 -7.12 -10.99
#